data_d7748800635ad2482ccc63a8bdaf28c6
#
_entry.id   d7748800635ad2482ccc63a8bdaf28c6
#
_cell.length_a   1.000
_cell.length_b   1.000
_cell.length_c   1.000
_cell.angle_alpha   90.00
_cell.angle_beta   90.00
_cell.angle_gamma   90.00
#
_symmetry.space_group_name_H-M   'P 1'
#
loop_
_entity.id
_entity.type
_entity.pdbx_description
1 polymer ?
#
loop_
_entity_poly.entity_id
_entity_poly.type
_entity_poly.pdbx_seq_one_letter_code
_entity_poly.pdbx_strand_id
1 'polypeptide(L)'
;MLVKKSDSQARRGSLASLAAHSAALDRRAFLRRSGIGAAGLATLGTMPLATVRKADAAAAGPLSAGAAIRKSVCTHCSVGCTVTAEVLNGVWIGQEPSWDSPINRGSHCAKGASVRELVSGERRLKYPMKLVDGQWTRINWDQAVNEIGDKLMEIRGKSGADSVYWLGSAKMTNEGAYLFRKLGAFWGTNNTDHQARICHSTTVTGVANTWGYGAMTNSYTDIRNAKTQIIMGGNPAEAHPVSLQHLIEGAEMQKANVIVIDPRLTRTAAHATDYVRLRPGTDIPVLYGIMWHIIQNGWEDKEFIQQRVYGYADARKEMEKWTPDEVERVSGVPGEQLKR
;
A
#
# COMPACT_ATOMS: atom_id res chain seq x y z
N MET A 1 5.00 30.58 -15.27
CA MET A 1 3.88 30.96 -16.15
C MET A 1 3.69 29.87 -17.18
N LEU A 2 2.73 28.98 -16.97
CA LEU A 2 2.46 27.84 -17.87
C LEU A 2 1.44 28.27 -18.91
N VAL A 3 1.85 28.32 -20.17
CA VAL A 3 0.96 28.63 -21.29
C VAL A 3 0.25 27.37 -21.76
N LYS A 4 -1.06 27.31 -21.60
CA LYS A 4 -1.93 26.27 -22.14
C LYS A 4 -2.06 26.45 -23.64
N LYS A 5 -1.53 25.55 -24.48
CA LYS A 5 -1.88 25.46 -25.90
C LYS A 5 -3.24 24.76 -26.03
N SER A 6 -4.20 25.43 -26.61
CA SER A 6 -5.51 24.89 -26.93
C SER A 6 -5.45 24.25 -28.32
N ASP A 7 -5.47 22.91 -28.39
CA ASP A 7 -5.68 22.15 -29.61
C ASP A 7 -7.16 21.76 -29.71
N SER A 8 -8.00 22.71 -30.15
CA SER A 8 -9.42 22.48 -30.33
C SER A 8 -9.79 21.95 -31.74
N GLN A 9 -8.84 21.79 -32.65
CA GLN A 9 -9.13 21.33 -34.02
C GLN A 9 -8.88 19.85 -34.30
N ALA A 10 -8.01 19.17 -33.51
CA ALA A 10 -7.71 17.75 -33.71
C ALA A 10 -8.78 16.78 -33.19
N ARG A 11 -9.71 17.25 -32.33
CA ARG A 11 -10.72 16.37 -31.71
C ARG A 11 -12.05 16.27 -32.47
N ARG A 12 -12.29 17.09 -33.48
CA ARG A 12 -13.56 17.06 -34.26
C ARG A 12 -13.63 15.90 -35.25
N GLY A 13 -12.52 15.36 -35.71
CA GLY A 13 -12.51 14.22 -36.64
C GLY A 13 -12.84 12.87 -36.02
N SER A 14 -12.45 12.65 -34.76
CA SER A 14 -12.63 11.34 -34.09
C SER A 14 -14.03 11.12 -33.52
N LEU A 15 -14.72 12.18 -33.12
CA LEU A 15 -16.09 12.09 -32.60
C LEU A 15 -17.12 11.94 -33.73
N ALA A 16 -16.84 12.51 -34.90
CA ALA A 16 -17.71 12.34 -36.07
C ALA A 16 -17.66 10.91 -36.64
N SER A 17 -16.51 10.22 -36.57
CA SER A 17 -16.39 8.83 -36.98
C SER A 17 -17.06 7.85 -35.99
N LEU A 18 -17.05 8.17 -34.69
CA LEU A 18 -17.76 7.40 -33.66
C LEU A 18 -19.30 7.60 -33.75
N ALA A 19 -19.75 8.80 -34.09
CA ALA A 19 -21.16 9.09 -34.28
C ALA A 19 -21.73 8.43 -35.57
N ALA A 20 -20.93 8.27 -36.63
CA ALA A 20 -21.32 7.57 -37.83
C ALA A 20 -21.48 6.05 -37.66
N HIS A 21 -20.88 5.45 -36.65
CA HIS A 21 -21.04 4.04 -36.29
C HIS A 21 -22.11 3.78 -35.21
N SER A 22 -22.71 4.83 -34.67
CA SER A 22 -23.85 4.73 -33.73
C SER A 22 -25.22 4.72 -34.45
N ALA A 23 -25.24 4.46 -35.76
CA ALA A 23 -26.47 4.26 -36.50
C ALA A 23 -27.24 3.10 -35.87
N ALA A 24 -28.22 3.49 -35.06
CA ALA A 24 -29.42 2.71 -34.73
C ALA A 24 -29.19 1.32 -34.15
N LEU A 25 -28.69 1.26 -32.95
CA LEU A 25 -29.10 0.18 -32.04
C LEU A 25 -30.49 0.53 -31.53
N ASP A 26 -31.53 0.12 -32.29
CA ASP A 26 -32.88 0.18 -31.79
C ASP A 26 -32.99 -0.74 -30.53
N ARG A 27 -33.97 -0.46 -29.69
CA ARG A 27 -34.19 -1.19 -28.43
C ARG A 27 -34.33 -2.71 -28.66
N ARG A 28 -34.79 -3.15 -29.85
CA ARG A 28 -34.92 -4.54 -30.24
C ARG A 28 -33.60 -5.17 -30.63
N ALA A 29 -32.67 -4.45 -31.25
CA ALA A 29 -31.36 -4.92 -31.62
C ALA A 29 -30.47 -5.05 -30.35
N PHE A 30 -30.62 -4.11 -29.39
CA PHE A 30 -29.99 -4.22 -28.09
C PHE A 30 -30.47 -5.45 -27.31
N LEU A 31 -31.78 -5.67 -27.21
CA LEU A 31 -32.36 -6.82 -26.48
C LEU A 31 -32.02 -8.16 -27.11
N ARG A 32 -31.95 -8.26 -28.45
CA ARG A 32 -31.50 -9.48 -29.12
C ARG A 32 -30.03 -9.77 -28.84
N ARG A 33 -29.17 -8.74 -28.84
CA ARG A 33 -27.71 -8.93 -28.53
C ARG A 33 -27.46 -9.25 -27.06
N SER A 34 -28.21 -8.65 -26.13
CA SER A 34 -28.17 -9.00 -24.73
C SER A 34 -28.78 -10.35 -24.41
N GLY A 35 -29.80 -10.80 -25.15
CA GLY A 35 -30.37 -12.16 -25.05
C GLY A 35 -29.38 -13.25 -25.48
N ILE A 36 -28.59 -13.00 -26.54
CA ILE A 36 -27.49 -13.91 -26.95
C ILE A 36 -26.38 -13.92 -25.90
N GLY A 37 -26.07 -12.76 -25.29
CA GLY A 37 -25.11 -12.65 -24.16
C GLY A 37 -25.60 -13.42 -22.93
N ALA A 38 -26.88 -13.36 -22.61
CA ALA A 38 -27.47 -14.09 -21.47
C ALA A 38 -27.52 -15.60 -21.70
N ALA A 39 -27.77 -16.05 -22.92
CA ALA A 39 -27.70 -17.49 -23.27
C ALA A 39 -26.25 -18.00 -23.20
N GLY A 40 -25.26 -17.20 -23.62
CA GLY A 40 -23.84 -17.52 -23.48
C GLY A 40 -23.38 -17.56 -22.02
N LEU A 41 -23.89 -16.68 -21.17
CA LEU A 41 -23.64 -16.68 -19.74
C LEU A 41 -24.29 -17.87 -19.01
N ALA A 42 -25.47 -18.32 -19.45
CA ALA A 42 -26.14 -19.49 -18.89
C ALA A 42 -25.39 -20.79 -19.17
N THR A 43 -24.77 -20.92 -20.35
CA THR A 43 -23.90 -22.06 -20.67
C THR A 43 -22.56 -22.03 -19.96
N LEU A 44 -22.01 -20.86 -19.65
CA LEU A 44 -20.81 -20.71 -18.79
C LEU A 44 -21.12 -21.00 -17.32
N GLY A 45 -22.36 -20.75 -16.85
CA GLY A 45 -22.79 -21.03 -15.48
C GLY A 45 -22.91 -22.51 -15.13
N THR A 46 -22.89 -23.41 -16.12
CA THR A 46 -22.90 -24.87 -15.91
C THR A 46 -21.49 -25.48 -15.82
N MET A 47 -20.44 -24.71 -16.11
CA MET A 47 -19.06 -25.17 -15.89
C MET A 47 -18.66 -24.93 -14.42
N PRO A 48 -18.15 -25.98 -13.72
CA PRO A 48 -17.66 -25.81 -12.36
C PRO A 48 -16.55 -24.72 -12.35
N LEU A 49 -16.69 -23.68 -11.52
CA LEU A 49 -15.68 -22.61 -11.36
C LEU A 49 -14.26 -23.16 -11.15
N ALA A 50 -14.16 -24.36 -10.58
CA ALA A 50 -12.89 -25.06 -10.39
C ALA A 50 -12.19 -25.48 -11.70
N THR A 51 -12.96 -25.71 -12.78
CA THR A 51 -12.39 -26.09 -14.10
C THR A 51 -11.89 -24.87 -14.87
N VAL A 52 -12.55 -23.71 -14.73
CA VAL A 52 -12.09 -22.46 -15.32
C VAL A 52 -10.77 -22.03 -14.67
N ARG A 53 -10.67 -22.07 -13.34
CA ARG A 53 -9.42 -21.78 -12.62
C ARG A 53 -8.27 -22.74 -12.96
N LYS A 54 -8.55 -24.00 -13.23
CA LYS A 54 -7.54 -24.97 -13.65
C LYS A 54 -7.06 -24.75 -15.09
N ALA A 55 -7.95 -24.33 -15.98
CA ALA A 55 -7.60 -24.02 -17.36
C ALA A 55 -6.70 -22.77 -17.44
N ASP A 56 -7.00 -21.73 -16.67
CA ASP A 56 -6.19 -20.52 -16.60
C ASP A 56 -4.80 -20.76 -15.98
N ALA A 57 -4.73 -21.62 -14.96
CA ALA A 57 -3.44 -21.99 -14.34
C ALA A 57 -2.59 -22.91 -15.24
N ALA A 58 -3.22 -23.71 -16.09
CA ALA A 58 -2.52 -24.59 -17.04
C ALA A 58 -2.08 -23.83 -18.31
N ALA A 59 -2.76 -22.73 -18.65
CA ALA A 59 -2.40 -21.87 -19.78
C ALA A 59 -1.22 -20.91 -19.48
N ALA A 60 -0.77 -20.83 -18.22
CA ALA A 60 0.33 -19.97 -17.78
C ALA A 60 1.72 -20.55 -18.07
N GLY A 61 1.93 -21.07 -19.27
CA GLY A 61 3.27 -21.23 -19.84
C GLY A 61 3.86 -19.86 -20.23
N PRO A 62 5.16 -19.73 -20.44
CA PRO A 62 5.74 -18.49 -20.91
C PRO A 62 5.06 -18.05 -22.22
N LEU A 63 4.51 -16.84 -22.23
CA LEU A 63 3.82 -16.26 -23.39
C LEU A 63 4.75 -16.10 -24.60
N SER A 64 6.05 -16.07 -24.36
CA SER A 64 7.09 -15.93 -25.39
C SER A 64 8.01 -17.14 -25.41
N ALA A 65 8.23 -17.74 -26.58
CA ALA A 65 9.17 -18.84 -26.74
C ALA A 65 10.59 -18.48 -26.25
N GLY A 66 11.14 -19.26 -25.33
CA GLY A 66 12.45 -19.03 -24.74
C GLY A 66 12.49 -18.04 -23.58
N ALA A 67 11.36 -17.48 -23.16
CA ALA A 67 11.31 -16.61 -21.98
C ALA A 67 11.48 -17.44 -20.68
N ALA A 68 12.25 -16.90 -19.75
CA ALA A 68 12.40 -17.43 -18.41
C ALA A 68 11.39 -16.76 -17.46
N ILE A 69 10.70 -17.55 -16.65
CA ILE A 69 9.82 -17.05 -15.60
C ILE A 69 10.64 -16.75 -14.34
N ARG A 70 10.46 -15.55 -13.81
CA ARG A 70 11.06 -15.09 -12.54
C ARG A 70 10.00 -14.52 -11.64
N LYS A 71 10.11 -14.77 -10.33
CA LYS A 71 9.27 -14.14 -9.33
C LYS A 71 9.97 -12.95 -8.71
N SER A 72 9.22 -11.90 -8.49
CA SER A 72 9.67 -10.68 -7.82
C SER A 72 8.55 -10.11 -6.95
N VAL A 73 8.81 -9.01 -6.29
CA VAL A 73 7.86 -8.32 -5.41
C VAL A 73 7.59 -6.92 -5.95
N CYS A 74 6.31 -6.55 -5.99
CA CYS A 74 5.90 -5.19 -6.32
C CYS A 74 6.46 -4.19 -5.31
N THR A 75 7.10 -3.13 -5.79
CA THR A 75 7.79 -2.13 -4.95
C THR A 75 6.92 -0.93 -4.56
N HIS A 76 5.66 -0.87 -4.98
CA HIS A 76 4.83 0.32 -4.80
C HIS A 76 4.31 0.51 -3.37
N CYS A 77 3.94 -0.56 -2.68
CA CYS A 77 3.41 -0.46 -1.32
C CYS A 77 3.77 -1.67 -0.45
N SER A 78 3.47 -1.60 0.83
CA SER A 78 3.81 -2.61 1.83
C SER A 78 3.02 -3.92 1.72
N VAL A 79 2.03 -4.03 0.85
CA VAL A 79 1.32 -5.32 0.62
C VAL A 79 2.28 -6.39 0.14
N GLY A 80 3.30 -6.01 -0.65
CA GLY A 80 4.31 -6.96 -1.11
C GLY A 80 3.76 -7.99 -2.10
N CYS A 81 2.86 -7.57 -3.00
CA CYS A 81 2.30 -8.46 -4.02
C CYS A 81 3.39 -9.14 -4.84
N THR A 82 3.32 -10.45 -4.97
CA THR A 82 4.24 -11.20 -5.81
C THR A 82 3.90 -11.03 -7.28
N VAL A 83 4.92 -10.75 -8.08
CA VAL A 83 4.86 -10.56 -9.53
C VAL A 83 5.57 -11.72 -10.20
N THR A 84 4.93 -12.32 -11.19
CA THR A 84 5.55 -13.27 -12.11
C THR A 84 6.02 -12.51 -13.34
N ALA A 85 7.33 -12.44 -13.53
CA ALA A 85 7.95 -11.71 -14.62
C ALA A 85 8.41 -12.69 -15.72
N GLU A 86 8.12 -12.38 -16.97
CA GLU A 86 8.67 -13.03 -18.14
C GLU A 86 9.93 -12.29 -18.60
N VAL A 87 11.04 -12.98 -18.65
CA VAL A 87 12.34 -12.41 -18.99
C VAL A 87 12.91 -13.12 -20.22
N LEU A 88 13.13 -12.37 -21.28
CA LEU A 88 13.76 -12.84 -22.52
C LEU A 88 15.04 -12.08 -22.75
N ASN A 89 16.17 -12.77 -22.88
CA ASN A 89 17.50 -12.17 -23.11
C ASN A 89 17.84 -11.05 -22.10
N GLY A 90 17.46 -11.25 -20.82
CA GLY A 90 17.69 -10.25 -19.77
C GLY A 90 16.71 -9.09 -19.74
N VAL A 91 15.75 -9.04 -20.65
CA VAL A 91 14.71 -8.00 -20.71
C VAL A 91 13.41 -8.51 -20.11
N TRP A 92 12.79 -7.74 -19.23
CA TRP A 92 11.47 -8.00 -18.68
C TRP A 92 10.39 -7.65 -19.70
N ILE A 93 9.86 -8.66 -20.41
CA ILE A 93 8.94 -8.49 -21.53
C ILE A 93 7.45 -8.59 -21.14
N GLY A 94 7.13 -9.42 -20.16
CA GLY A 94 5.75 -9.68 -19.71
C GLY A 94 5.64 -9.79 -18.21
N GLN A 95 4.43 -9.59 -17.69
CA GLN A 95 4.15 -9.62 -16.25
C GLN A 95 2.73 -10.10 -15.97
N GLU A 96 2.63 -10.98 -14.96
CA GLU A 96 1.38 -11.45 -14.41
C GLU A 96 1.42 -11.41 -12.87
N PRO A 97 0.26 -11.34 -12.17
CA PRO A 97 0.22 -11.59 -10.73
C PRO A 97 0.52 -13.05 -10.43
N SER A 98 1.25 -13.33 -9.35
CA SER A 98 1.46 -14.71 -8.90
C SER A 98 0.20 -15.29 -8.28
N TRP A 99 -0.31 -16.37 -8.86
CA TRP A 99 -1.48 -17.07 -8.37
C TRP A 99 -1.22 -17.89 -7.10
N ASP A 100 -0.02 -18.38 -6.92
CA ASP A 100 0.43 -19.14 -5.77
C ASP A 100 0.86 -18.28 -4.57
N SER A 101 0.86 -16.96 -4.73
CA SER A 101 1.14 -16.04 -3.63
C SER A 101 0.00 -16.00 -2.63
N PRO A 102 0.23 -16.24 -1.33
CA PRO A 102 -0.80 -16.14 -0.32
C PRO A 102 -1.27 -14.70 -0.09
N ILE A 103 -0.47 -13.72 -0.48
CA ILE A 103 -0.74 -12.30 -0.27
C ILE A 103 -1.70 -11.76 -1.33
N ASN A 104 -1.31 -11.83 -2.61
CA ASN A 104 -2.09 -11.22 -3.68
C ASN A 104 -2.94 -12.20 -4.49
N ARG A 105 -2.71 -13.51 -4.39
CA ARG A 105 -3.61 -14.58 -4.88
C ARG A 105 -4.11 -14.33 -6.32
N GLY A 106 -3.18 -14.02 -7.22
CA GLY A 106 -3.49 -13.72 -8.61
C GLY A 106 -4.11 -12.33 -8.86
N SER A 107 -3.97 -11.40 -7.92
CA SER A 107 -4.51 -10.04 -8.06
C SER A 107 -3.41 -8.99 -8.13
N HIS A 108 -3.63 -7.97 -8.95
CA HIS A 108 -2.87 -6.72 -8.98
C HIS A 108 -3.79 -5.51 -8.85
N CYS A 109 -3.32 -4.45 -8.26
CA CYS A 109 -3.90 -3.11 -8.48
C CYS A 109 -3.21 -2.44 -9.69
N ALA A 110 -3.71 -1.28 -10.11
CA ALA A 110 -3.14 -0.54 -11.23
C ALA A 110 -1.63 -0.24 -11.07
N LYS A 111 -1.18 0.02 -9.82
CA LYS A 111 0.25 0.24 -9.53
C LYS A 111 1.07 -1.04 -9.76
N GLY A 112 0.58 -2.19 -9.28
CA GLY A 112 1.22 -3.48 -9.47
C GLY A 112 1.28 -3.90 -10.92
N ALA A 113 0.22 -3.65 -11.69
CA ALA A 113 0.17 -3.92 -13.11
C ALA A 113 1.20 -3.10 -13.93
N SER A 114 1.61 -1.93 -13.44
CA SER A 114 2.57 -1.04 -14.10
C SER A 114 4.00 -1.13 -13.58
N VAL A 115 4.31 -2.05 -12.66
CA VAL A 115 5.64 -2.09 -12.02
C VAL A 115 6.78 -2.34 -13.01
N ARG A 116 6.53 -3.05 -14.11
CA ARG A 116 7.50 -3.25 -15.18
C ARG A 116 8.02 -1.94 -15.77
N GLU A 117 7.16 -0.93 -15.89
CA GLU A 117 7.50 0.38 -16.45
C GLU A 117 8.56 1.12 -15.62
N LEU A 118 8.69 0.80 -14.33
CA LEU A 118 9.76 1.35 -13.50
C LEU A 118 11.14 0.87 -13.91
N VAL A 119 11.23 -0.30 -14.54
CA VAL A 119 12.50 -0.93 -14.93
C VAL A 119 12.87 -0.63 -16.37
N SER A 120 11.92 -0.73 -17.29
CA SER A 120 12.15 -0.68 -18.74
C SER A 120 11.41 0.44 -19.48
N GLY A 121 10.64 1.28 -18.77
CA GLY A 121 9.91 2.40 -19.36
C GLY A 121 10.84 3.44 -20.01
N GLU A 122 10.37 4.13 -21.04
CA GLU A 122 11.14 5.15 -21.77
C GLU A 122 11.64 6.29 -20.88
N ARG A 123 10.89 6.60 -19.82
CA ARG A 123 11.25 7.65 -18.85
C ARG A 123 12.29 7.23 -17.82
N ARG A 124 12.72 5.96 -17.84
CA ARG A 124 13.74 5.45 -16.92
C ARG A 124 15.08 6.08 -17.24
N LEU A 125 15.69 6.74 -16.23
CA LEU A 125 17.11 7.19 -16.33
C LEU A 125 18.01 5.95 -16.43
N LYS A 126 18.82 5.91 -17.47
CA LYS A 126 19.77 4.82 -17.77
C LYS A 126 21.21 5.20 -17.48
N TYR A 127 21.49 6.48 -17.37
CA TYR A 127 22.83 7.06 -17.20
C TYR A 127 22.77 8.22 -16.21
N PRO A 128 23.89 8.52 -15.52
CA PRO A 128 24.00 9.74 -14.73
C PRO A 128 23.85 10.98 -15.61
N MET A 129 23.22 11.99 -15.05
CA MET A 129 23.00 13.27 -15.73
C MET A 129 23.54 14.40 -14.86
N LYS A 130 24.20 15.36 -15.46
CA LYS A 130 24.70 16.58 -14.82
C LYS A 130 24.04 17.80 -15.47
N LEU A 131 23.62 18.74 -14.66
CA LEU A 131 23.10 20.02 -15.14
C LEU A 131 24.29 20.91 -15.51
N VAL A 132 24.44 21.23 -16.80
CA VAL A 132 25.47 22.11 -17.34
C VAL A 132 24.74 23.22 -18.10
N ASP A 133 24.97 24.47 -17.72
CA ASP A 133 24.34 25.67 -18.34
C ASP A 133 22.83 25.54 -18.53
N GLY A 134 22.15 25.00 -17.51
CA GLY A 134 20.70 24.80 -17.53
C GLY A 134 20.20 23.60 -18.35
N GLN A 135 21.09 22.80 -18.93
CA GLN A 135 20.76 21.62 -19.71
C GLN A 135 21.23 20.33 -19.03
N TRP A 136 20.34 19.33 -18.95
CA TRP A 136 20.71 18.01 -18.43
C TRP A 136 21.56 17.26 -19.44
N THR A 137 22.85 17.12 -19.14
CA THR A 137 23.86 16.48 -19.98
C THR A 137 24.22 15.12 -19.42
N ARG A 138 24.24 14.10 -20.29
CA ARG A 138 24.68 12.75 -19.91
C ARG A 138 26.17 12.75 -19.61
N ILE A 139 26.54 12.10 -18.49
CA ILE A 139 27.93 11.83 -18.10
C ILE A 139 28.11 10.32 -17.87
N ASN A 140 29.37 9.84 -17.79
CA ASN A 140 29.65 8.46 -17.43
C ASN A 140 29.66 8.27 -15.90
N TRP A 141 29.67 7.02 -15.45
CA TRP A 141 29.65 6.69 -14.03
C TRP A 141 30.91 7.11 -13.29
N ASP A 142 32.07 6.94 -13.89
CA ASP A 142 33.37 7.31 -13.30
C ASP A 142 33.41 8.82 -13.02
N GLN A 143 32.99 9.59 -13.99
CA GLN A 143 32.87 11.06 -13.83
C GLN A 143 31.90 11.41 -12.71
N ALA A 144 30.71 10.79 -12.69
CA ALA A 144 29.72 11.08 -11.67
C ALA A 144 30.22 10.75 -10.27
N VAL A 145 30.82 9.58 -10.07
CA VAL A 145 31.32 9.11 -8.78
C VAL A 145 32.46 10.00 -8.29
N ASN A 146 33.41 10.31 -9.15
CA ASN A 146 34.55 11.15 -8.77
C ASN A 146 34.14 12.58 -8.44
N GLU A 147 33.37 13.23 -9.32
CA GLU A 147 32.92 14.62 -9.05
C GLU A 147 32.06 14.73 -7.77
N ILE A 148 31.17 13.78 -7.52
CA ILE A 148 30.37 13.75 -6.28
C ILE A 148 31.27 13.48 -5.08
N GLY A 149 32.18 12.51 -5.18
CA GLY A 149 33.13 12.18 -4.12
C GLY A 149 34.01 13.35 -3.74
N ASP A 150 34.63 14.00 -4.72
CA ASP A 150 35.49 15.17 -4.52
C ASP A 150 34.71 16.32 -3.85
N LYS A 151 33.46 16.56 -4.30
CA LYS A 151 32.61 17.59 -3.72
C LYS A 151 32.20 17.28 -2.28
N LEU A 152 31.89 16.05 -1.99
CA LEU A 152 31.60 15.61 -0.61
C LEU A 152 32.83 15.76 0.29
N MET A 153 34.01 15.38 -0.17
CA MET A 153 35.28 15.54 0.58
C MET A 153 35.62 17.02 0.79
N GLU A 154 35.39 17.89 -0.18
CA GLU A 154 35.54 19.33 -0.03
C GLU A 154 34.62 19.88 1.09
N ILE A 155 33.33 19.50 1.05
CA ILE A 155 32.33 19.94 2.06
C ILE A 155 32.75 19.43 3.44
N ARG A 156 33.14 18.16 3.56
CA ARG A 156 33.61 17.60 4.82
C ARG A 156 34.82 18.32 5.36
N GLY A 157 35.77 18.65 4.52
CA GLY A 157 36.97 19.41 4.92
C GLY A 157 36.68 20.81 5.41
N LYS A 158 35.68 21.49 4.83
CA LYS A 158 35.29 22.86 5.19
C LYS A 158 34.35 22.93 6.38
N SER A 159 33.40 22.01 6.49
CA SER A 159 32.25 22.15 7.37
C SER A 159 32.02 20.92 8.28
N GLY A 160 32.89 19.92 8.21
CA GLY A 160 32.80 18.71 9.02
C GLY A 160 31.84 17.65 8.45
N ALA A 161 31.86 16.45 9.04
CA ALA A 161 31.05 15.32 8.58
C ALA A 161 29.53 15.56 8.73
N ASP A 162 29.11 16.27 9.76
CA ASP A 162 27.71 16.55 10.08
C ASP A 162 27.02 17.55 9.14
N SER A 163 27.80 18.19 8.24
CA SER A 163 27.24 19.06 7.21
C SER A 163 26.53 18.30 6.06
N VAL A 164 26.65 16.98 6.02
CA VAL A 164 25.99 16.12 5.04
C VAL A 164 24.90 15.29 5.71
N TYR A 165 23.68 15.38 5.17
CA TYR A 165 22.55 14.57 5.59
C TYR A 165 22.31 13.41 4.62
N TRP A 166 22.26 12.20 5.15
CA TRP A 166 22.07 10.96 4.40
C TRP A 166 20.62 10.49 4.53
N LEU A 167 19.83 10.66 3.47
CA LEU A 167 18.41 10.31 3.47
C LEU A 167 18.15 9.02 2.69
N GLY A 168 17.79 7.97 3.39
CA GLY A 168 17.41 6.67 2.83
C GLY A 168 15.96 6.58 2.40
N SER A 169 15.58 5.43 1.86
CA SER A 169 14.24 5.17 1.32
C SER A 169 13.79 3.74 1.57
N ALA A 170 12.48 3.52 1.71
CA ALA A 170 11.86 2.19 1.72
C ALA A 170 11.93 1.46 0.37
N LYS A 171 12.41 2.11 -0.68
CA LYS A 171 12.57 1.53 -2.02
C LYS A 171 13.97 1.00 -2.29
N MET A 172 14.77 0.86 -1.25
CA MET A 172 16.09 0.24 -1.30
C MET A 172 15.98 -1.26 -1.03
N THR A 173 16.88 -2.04 -1.62
CA THR A 173 17.07 -3.43 -1.22
C THR A 173 17.69 -3.51 0.18
N ASN A 174 17.62 -4.65 0.85
CA ASN A 174 18.23 -4.84 2.17
C ASN A 174 19.75 -4.59 2.12
N GLU A 175 20.42 -5.08 1.07
CA GLU A 175 21.85 -4.88 0.83
C GLU A 175 22.17 -3.38 0.61
N GLY A 176 21.34 -2.69 -0.19
CA GLY A 176 21.48 -1.26 -0.41
C GLY A 176 21.30 -0.44 0.87
N ALA A 177 20.31 -0.78 1.70
CA ALA A 177 20.06 -0.12 2.97
C ALA A 177 21.23 -0.34 3.97
N TYR A 178 21.78 -1.56 4.01
CA TYR A 178 22.96 -1.87 4.81
C TYR A 178 24.17 -1.04 4.38
N LEU A 179 24.47 -1.03 3.08
CA LEU A 179 25.62 -0.27 2.53
C LEU A 179 25.44 1.23 2.76
N PHE A 180 24.23 1.75 2.59
CA PHE A 180 23.90 3.15 2.84
C PHE A 180 24.15 3.53 4.30
N ARG A 181 23.68 2.73 5.25
CA ARG A 181 23.91 2.97 6.68
C ARG A 181 25.38 2.84 7.03
N LYS A 182 26.07 1.84 6.47
CA LYS A 182 27.52 1.64 6.65
C LYS A 182 28.31 2.83 6.13
N LEU A 183 27.93 3.37 4.96
CA LEU A 183 28.55 4.57 4.41
C LEU A 183 28.39 5.79 5.33
N GLY A 184 27.19 6.03 5.87
CA GLY A 184 26.96 7.12 6.82
C GLY A 184 27.81 7.00 8.10
N ALA A 185 27.92 5.77 8.65
CA ALA A 185 28.78 5.52 9.80
C ALA A 185 30.27 5.69 9.49
N PHE A 186 30.71 5.23 8.32
CA PHE A 186 32.09 5.39 7.84
C PHE A 186 32.42 6.87 7.55
N TRP A 187 31.45 7.63 7.05
CA TRP A 187 31.53 9.06 6.84
C TRP A 187 31.75 9.82 8.16
N GLY A 188 31.29 9.30 9.27
CA GLY A 188 31.46 9.85 10.60
C GLY A 188 30.35 10.80 11.04
N THR A 189 29.11 10.53 10.63
CA THR A 189 27.94 11.34 11.02
C THR A 189 26.77 10.46 11.50
N ASN A 190 25.97 11.02 12.42
CA ASN A 190 24.65 10.49 12.79
C ASN A 190 23.51 11.11 12.00
N ASN A 191 23.78 12.07 11.11
CA ASN A 191 22.78 12.69 10.23
C ASN A 191 22.36 11.72 9.11
N THR A 192 21.84 10.57 9.51
CA THR A 192 21.34 9.51 8.63
C THR A 192 19.93 9.19 9.03
N ASP A 193 18.99 9.34 8.14
CA ASP A 193 17.60 9.03 8.40
C ASP A 193 16.91 8.44 7.17
N HIS A 194 15.63 8.20 7.27
CA HIS A 194 14.83 7.44 6.33
C HIS A 194 13.42 8.03 6.28
N GLN A 195 12.71 7.92 5.16
CA GLN A 195 11.37 8.46 5.03
C GLN A 195 10.38 7.88 6.06
N ALA A 196 10.68 6.72 6.64
CA ALA A 196 9.87 6.14 7.72
C ALA A 196 9.83 7.02 8.98
N ARG A 197 10.77 7.98 9.14
CA ARG A 197 10.71 9.00 10.20
C ARG A 197 9.37 9.74 10.21
N ILE A 198 8.85 10.08 9.04
CA ILE A 198 7.58 10.81 8.89
C ILE A 198 6.41 9.85 8.68
N CYS A 199 6.65 8.70 8.03
CA CYS A 199 5.62 7.75 7.65
C CYS A 199 5.25 6.77 8.77
N HIS A 200 6.24 6.21 9.46
CA HIS A 200 6.05 5.09 10.40
C HIS A 200 6.60 5.34 11.81
N SER A 201 7.30 6.44 12.07
CA SER A 201 8.04 6.59 13.34
C SER A 201 7.16 6.46 14.58
N THR A 202 5.96 7.01 14.56
CA THR A 202 5.00 6.91 15.67
C THR A 202 4.60 5.46 15.93
N THR A 203 4.22 4.73 14.89
CA THR A 203 3.86 3.30 14.99
C THR A 203 5.07 2.44 15.36
N VAL A 204 6.21 2.66 14.69
CA VAL A 204 7.45 1.90 14.98
C VAL A 204 7.88 2.11 16.44
N THR A 205 7.85 3.35 16.94
CA THR A 205 8.20 3.65 18.33
C THR A 205 7.20 3.06 19.30
N GLY A 206 5.90 3.19 19.04
CA GLY A 206 4.85 2.61 19.87
C GLY A 206 4.94 1.10 19.96
N VAL A 207 5.09 0.44 18.84
CA VAL A 207 5.23 -1.03 18.77
C VAL A 207 6.52 -1.50 19.43
N ALA A 208 7.64 -0.82 19.19
CA ALA A 208 8.93 -1.18 19.78
C ALA A 208 8.94 -1.01 21.29
N ASN A 209 8.34 0.06 21.81
CA ASN A 209 8.25 0.30 23.24
C ASN A 209 7.28 -0.65 23.96
N THR A 210 6.27 -1.16 23.24
CA THR A 210 5.28 -2.07 23.80
C THR A 210 5.73 -3.53 23.71
N TRP A 211 6.26 -3.95 22.55
CA TRP A 211 6.60 -5.36 22.25
C TRP A 211 8.08 -5.60 22.01
N GLY A 212 8.92 -4.58 22.11
CA GLY A 212 10.37 -4.68 21.97
C GLY A 212 10.88 -4.71 20.53
N TYR A 213 9.99 -4.68 19.52
CA TYR A 213 10.36 -4.73 18.11
C TYR A 213 9.41 -3.91 17.23
N GLY A 214 9.94 -3.00 16.43
CA GLY A 214 9.17 -2.07 15.62
C GLY A 214 8.88 -2.57 14.22
N ALA A 215 8.06 -3.61 14.08
CA ALA A 215 7.67 -4.16 12.78
C ALA A 215 6.22 -4.62 12.79
N MET A 216 5.66 -4.91 11.60
CA MET A 216 4.37 -5.56 11.46
C MET A 216 4.36 -6.91 12.18
N THR A 217 3.39 -7.11 13.07
CA THR A 217 3.33 -8.30 13.94
C THR A 217 2.76 -9.53 13.24
N ASN A 218 1.92 -9.34 12.22
CA ASN A 218 1.17 -10.37 11.53
C ASN A 218 1.31 -10.25 10.01
N SER A 219 0.95 -11.31 9.29
CA SER A 219 0.81 -11.29 7.84
C SER A 219 -0.53 -10.67 7.42
N TYR A 220 -0.61 -10.14 6.19
CA TYR A 220 -1.89 -9.73 5.60
C TYR A 220 -2.92 -10.86 5.57
N THR A 221 -2.47 -12.11 5.44
CA THR A 221 -3.34 -13.29 5.45
C THR A 221 -4.07 -13.49 6.76
N ASP A 222 -3.55 -12.98 7.87
CA ASP A 222 -4.16 -13.13 9.20
C ASP A 222 -5.40 -12.26 9.36
N ILE A 223 -5.51 -11.16 8.61
CA ILE A 223 -6.65 -10.24 8.66
C ILE A 223 -7.97 -11.01 8.46
N ARG A 224 -8.00 -11.97 7.53
CA ARG A 224 -9.21 -12.76 7.23
C ARG A 224 -9.64 -13.70 8.36
N ASN A 225 -8.75 -13.99 9.31
CA ASN A 225 -9.04 -14.90 10.41
C ASN A 225 -9.62 -14.15 11.64
N ALA A 226 -9.56 -12.81 11.62
CA ALA A 226 -10.05 -11.99 12.73
C ALA A 226 -11.58 -11.89 12.73
N LYS A 227 -12.18 -11.94 13.90
CA LYS A 227 -13.63 -11.69 14.10
C LYS A 227 -13.96 -10.21 14.22
N THR A 228 -12.96 -9.39 14.54
CA THR A 228 -13.07 -7.92 14.59
C THR A 228 -11.84 -7.34 13.91
N GLN A 229 -12.07 -6.43 12.99
CA GLN A 229 -11.04 -5.76 12.20
C GLN A 229 -11.19 -4.26 12.43
N ILE A 230 -10.22 -3.64 13.09
CA ILE A 230 -10.21 -2.19 13.35
C ILE A 230 -9.21 -1.53 12.41
N ILE A 231 -9.67 -0.57 11.63
CA ILE A 231 -8.84 0.25 10.74
C ILE A 231 -8.93 1.68 11.22
N MET A 232 -7.84 2.18 11.78
CA MET A 232 -7.76 3.54 12.31
C MET A 232 -6.79 4.39 11.50
N GLY A 233 -7.27 5.51 10.96
CA GLY A 233 -6.48 6.46 10.17
C GLY A 233 -5.89 5.89 8.88
N GLY A 234 -6.33 4.72 8.45
CA GLY A 234 -5.84 4.01 7.28
C GLY A 234 -6.88 3.92 6.16
N ASN A 235 -6.44 4.03 4.91
CA ASN A 235 -7.31 3.83 3.75
C ASN A 235 -6.73 2.78 2.79
N PRO A 236 -6.70 1.49 3.20
CA PRO A 236 -6.15 0.41 2.37
C PRO A 236 -6.85 0.27 1.01
N ALA A 237 -8.12 0.64 0.88
CA ALA A 237 -8.82 0.62 -0.42
C ALA A 237 -8.11 1.46 -1.49
N GLU A 238 -7.44 2.54 -1.12
CA GLU A 238 -6.69 3.39 -2.04
C GLU A 238 -5.18 3.14 -1.97
N ALA A 239 -4.61 3.07 -0.76
CA ALA A 239 -3.17 2.96 -0.58
C ALA A 239 -2.64 1.53 -0.76
N HIS A 240 -3.43 0.52 -0.36
CA HIS A 240 -3.06 -0.91 -0.32
C HIS A 240 -4.15 -1.80 -0.93
N PRO A 241 -4.62 -1.56 -2.17
CA PRO A 241 -5.89 -2.10 -2.68
C PRO A 241 -5.99 -3.63 -2.60
N VAL A 242 -4.89 -4.34 -2.84
CA VAL A 242 -4.90 -5.80 -2.85
C VAL A 242 -5.08 -6.39 -1.45
N SER A 243 -4.78 -5.66 -0.38
CA SER A 243 -5.03 -6.12 0.99
C SER A 243 -6.52 -6.21 1.33
N LEU A 244 -7.38 -5.46 0.63
CA LEU A 244 -8.83 -5.50 0.85
C LEU A 244 -9.43 -6.88 0.65
N GLN A 245 -8.87 -7.73 -0.22
CA GLN A 245 -9.38 -9.09 -0.39
C GLN A 245 -9.38 -9.87 0.92
N HIS A 246 -8.38 -9.67 1.78
CA HIS A 246 -8.30 -10.34 3.08
C HIS A 246 -9.29 -9.76 4.09
N LEU A 247 -9.54 -8.44 4.03
CA LEU A 247 -10.53 -7.78 4.86
C LEU A 247 -11.95 -8.22 4.51
N ILE A 248 -12.29 -8.21 3.21
CA ILE A 248 -13.61 -8.62 2.71
C ILE A 248 -13.83 -10.11 2.98
N GLU A 249 -12.83 -10.95 2.72
CA GLU A 249 -12.91 -12.39 3.00
C GLU A 249 -13.19 -12.66 4.49
N GLY A 250 -12.54 -11.92 5.40
CA GLY A 250 -12.82 -12.01 6.83
C GLY A 250 -14.26 -11.59 7.18
N ALA A 251 -14.73 -10.48 6.60
CA ALA A 251 -16.10 -10.04 6.79
C ALA A 251 -17.13 -11.08 6.30
N GLU A 252 -16.87 -11.72 5.16
CA GLU A 252 -17.77 -12.72 4.58
C GLU A 252 -17.71 -14.07 5.29
N MET A 253 -16.51 -14.61 5.54
CA MET A 253 -16.31 -15.96 6.08
C MET A 253 -16.46 -16.04 7.59
N GLN A 254 -15.90 -15.04 8.32
CA GLN A 254 -15.91 -15.00 9.77
C GLN A 254 -17.08 -14.16 10.33
N LYS A 255 -17.85 -13.51 9.45
CA LYS A 255 -18.81 -12.47 9.83
C LYS A 255 -18.15 -11.39 10.70
N ALA A 256 -16.92 -11.04 10.34
CA ALA A 256 -16.14 -10.11 11.13
C ALA A 256 -16.77 -8.72 11.14
N ASN A 257 -16.76 -8.10 12.30
CA ASN A 257 -17.08 -6.67 12.42
C ASN A 257 -15.90 -5.87 11.84
N VAL A 258 -16.19 -5.03 10.87
CA VAL A 258 -15.20 -4.13 10.25
C VAL A 258 -15.47 -2.72 10.78
N ILE A 259 -14.62 -2.25 11.68
CA ILE A 259 -14.75 -0.93 12.31
C ILE A 259 -13.72 -0.01 11.67
N VAL A 260 -14.17 1.08 11.05
CA VAL A 260 -13.27 2.08 10.47
C VAL A 260 -13.38 3.38 11.24
N ILE A 261 -12.27 3.80 11.82
CA ILE A 261 -12.15 5.01 12.62
C ILE A 261 -11.32 6.02 11.84
N ASP A 262 -11.96 7.05 11.29
CA ASP A 262 -11.31 8.04 10.41
C ASP A 262 -12.11 9.35 10.40
N PRO A 263 -11.48 10.52 10.43
CA PRO A 263 -12.20 11.79 10.31
C PRO A 263 -12.94 11.95 8.97
N ARG A 264 -12.53 11.22 7.94
CA ARG A 264 -13.11 11.22 6.60
C ARG A 264 -13.75 9.87 6.27
N LEU A 265 -14.93 9.88 5.67
CA LEU A 265 -15.54 8.68 5.10
C LEU A 265 -14.73 8.26 3.87
N THR A 266 -13.80 7.33 4.06
CA THR A 266 -12.89 6.83 3.03
C THR A 266 -13.53 5.71 2.20
N ARG A 267 -12.87 5.31 1.10
CA ARG A 267 -13.30 4.11 0.35
C ARG A 267 -13.24 2.84 1.20
N THR A 268 -12.33 2.76 2.16
CA THR A 268 -12.29 1.66 3.12
C THR A 268 -13.50 1.70 4.05
N ALA A 269 -13.90 2.88 4.50
CA ALA A 269 -15.08 3.04 5.35
C ALA A 269 -16.39 2.61 4.67
N ALA A 270 -16.45 2.60 3.32
CA ALA A 270 -17.59 2.08 2.58
C ALA A 270 -17.79 0.55 2.76
N HIS A 271 -16.79 -0.17 3.25
CA HIS A 271 -16.85 -1.61 3.57
C HIS A 271 -17.03 -1.87 5.07
N ALA A 272 -17.14 -0.81 5.88
CA ALA A 272 -17.26 -0.95 7.34
C ALA A 272 -18.66 -1.42 7.75
N THR A 273 -18.73 -2.25 8.78
CA THR A 273 -19.95 -2.49 9.54
C THR A 273 -20.26 -1.32 10.44
N ASP A 274 -19.20 -0.69 11.00
CA ASP A 274 -19.27 0.51 11.81
C ASP A 274 -18.23 1.55 11.36
N TYR A 275 -18.72 2.77 11.12
CA TYR A 275 -17.86 3.91 10.83
C TYR A 275 -17.89 4.90 12.00
N VAL A 276 -16.71 5.17 12.55
CA VAL A 276 -16.53 6.07 13.69
C VAL A 276 -15.80 7.31 13.24
N ARG A 277 -16.47 8.45 13.27
CA ARG A 277 -15.89 9.74 12.91
C ARG A 277 -15.36 10.46 14.13
N LEU A 278 -14.04 10.68 14.20
CA LEU A 278 -13.39 11.42 15.26
C LEU A 278 -12.85 12.77 14.77
N ARG A 279 -12.59 13.68 15.70
CA ARG A 279 -11.80 14.88 15.41
C ARG A 279 -10.34 14.48 15.18
N PRO A 280 -9.63 15.06 14.18
CA PRO A 280 -8.19 14.80 14.00
C PRO A 280 -7.40 15.02 15.29
N GLY A 281 -6.47 14.10 15.60
CA GLY A 281 -5.62 14.16 16.78
C GLY A 281 -6.27 13.63 18.07
N THR A 282 -7.42 12.96 17.98
CA THR A 282 -8.13 12.39 19.14
C THR A 282 -8.18 10.85 19.11
N ASP A 283 -7.23 10.23 18.46
CA ASP A 283 -7.11 8.76 18.35
C ASP A 283 -6.91 8.12 19.72
N ILE A 284 -6.01 8.67 20.54
CA ILE A 284 -5.72 8.16 21.89
C ILE A 284 -6.96 8.20 22.80
N PRO A 285 -7.71 9.32 22.93
CA PRO A 285 -8.96 9.35 23.64
C PRO A 285 -9.94 8.24 23.23
N VAL A 286 -10.14 8.03 21.93
CA VAL A 286 -11.07 7.01 21.42
C VAL A 286 -10.60 5.61 21.80
N LEU A 287 -9.31 5.30 21.65
CA LEU A 287 -8.76 4.00 22.04
C LEU A 287 -8.86 3.77 23.56
N TYR A 288 -8.54 4.78 24.36
CA TYR A 288 -8.67 4.67 25.80
C TYR A 288 -10.13 4.52 26.27
N GLY A 289 -11.07 5.16 25.58
CA GLY A 289 -12.49 4.96 25.85
C GLY A 289 -12.96 3.53 25.56
N ILE A 290 -12.47 2.92 24.49
CA ILE A 290 -12.71 1.49 24.21
C ILE A 290 -12.12 0.62 25.33
N MET A 291 -10.89 0.90 25.74
CA MET A 291 -10.24 0.19 26.87
C MET A 291 -10.97 0.42 28.19
N TRP A 292 -11.50 1.62 28.42
CA TRP A 292 -12.34 1.92 29.59
C TRP A 292 -13.55 0.98 29.66
N HIS A 293 -14.29 0.79 28.57
CA HIS A 293 -15.41 -0.16 28.53
C HIS A 293 -14.97 -1.59 28.80
N ILE A 294 -13.84 -2.03 28.24
CA ILE A 294 -13.28 -3.37 28.48
C ILE A 294 -13.01 -3.57 29.98
N ILE A 295 -12.38 -2.58 30.63
CA ILE A 295 -12.02 -2.64 32.05
C ILE A 295 -13.26 -2.60 32.93
N GLN A 296 -14.22 -1.69 32.66
CA GLN A 296 -15.43 -1.55 33.48
C GLN A 296 -16.33 -2.79 33.44
N ASN A 297 -16.29 -3.53 32.35
CA ASN A 297 -17.07 -4.77 32.20
C ASN A 297 -16.28 -6.04 32.57
N GLY A 298 -15.01 -5.91 32.97
CA GLY A 298 -14.16 -7.04 33.34
C GLY A 298 -13.84 -8.00 32.18
N TRP A 299 -13.82 -7.48 30.94
CA TRP A 299 -13.57 -8.24 29.73
C TRP A 299 -12.08 -8.41 29.41
N GLU A 300 -11.21 -7.80 30.22
CA GLU A 300 -9.77 -7.96 30.07
C GLU A 300 -9.32 -9.40 30.36
N ASP A 301 -8.34 -9.89 29.61
CA ASP A 301 -7.66 -11.15 29.86
C ASP A 301 -6.69 -10.98 31.05
N LYS A 302 -7.21 -11.27 32.25
CA LYS A 302 -6.46 -11.08 33.52
C LYS A 302 -5.24 -11.98 33.60
N GLU A 303 -5.35 -13.20 33.07
CA GLU A 303 -4.22 -14.15 33.10
C GLU A 303 -3.09 -13.66 32.18
N PHE A 304 -3.41 -13.24 30.97
CA PHE A 304 -2.43 -12.67 30.05
C PHE A 304 -1.77 -11.42 30.63
N ILE A 305 -2.58 -10.51 31.21
CA ILE A 305 -2.07 -9.27 31.82
C ILE A 305 -1.10 -9.61 32.95
N GLN A 306 -1.46 -10.54 33.86
CA GLN A 306 -0.61 -10.92 34.97
C GLN A 306 0.72 -11.54 34.50
N GLN A 307 0.67 -12.34 33.44
CA GLN A 307 1.87 -13.07 32.97
C GLN A 307 2.76 -12.25 32.02
N ARG A 308 2.19 -11.31 31.28
CA ARG A 308 2.85 -10.73 30.11
C ARG A 308 2.91 -9.20 30.06
N VAL A 309 2.14 -8.50 30.90
CA VAL A 309 2.05 -7.05 30.82
C VAL A 309 2.75 -6.39 32.00
N TYR A 310 3.74 -5.57 31.70
CA TYR A 310 4.41 -4.72 32.66
C TYR A 310 3.70 -3.37 32.79
N GLY A 311 3.57 -2.83 34.01
CA GLY A 311 3.04 -1.49 34.25
C GLY A 311 1.52 -1.35 34.05
N TYR A 312 0.78 -2.44 34.03
CA TYR A 312 -0.68 -2.41 33.79
C TYR A 312 -1.43 -1.52 34.78
N ALA A 313 -1.07 -1.52 36.06
CA ALA A 313 -1.75 -0.74 37.08
C ALA A 313 -1.71 0.78 36.80
N ASP A 314 -0.60 1.28 36.28
CA ASP A 314 -0.45 2.69 35.93
C ASP A 314 -1.18 3.03 34.61
N ALA A 315 -1.08 2.14 33.62
CA ALA A 315 -1.86 2.26 32.39
C ALA A 315 -3.37 2.27 32.67
N ARG A 316 -3.84 1.40 33.57
CA ARG A 316 -5.26 1.34 33.99
C ARG A 316 -5.73 2.67 34.60
N LYS A 317 -4.96 3.28 35.48
CA LYS A 317 -5.30 4.60 36.08
C LYS A 317 -5.46 5.69 35.01
N GLU A 318 -4.65 5.63 33.95
CA GLU A 318 -4.80 6.57 32.85
C GLU A 318 -6.05 6.30 32.02
N MET A 319 -6.34 5.03 31.72
CA MET A 319 -7.52 4.63 30.96
C MET A 319 -8.83 4.97 31.70
N GLU A 320 -8.86 4.83 33.04
CA GLU A 320 -10.04 5.14 33.87
C GLU A 320 -10.48 6.60 33.81
N LYS A 321 -9.61 7.52 33.41
CA LYS A 321 -9.95 8.94 33.22
C LYS A 321 -10.81 9.19 31.96
N TRP A 322 -10.76 8.28 31.00
CA TRP A 322 -11.38 8.43 29.70
C TRP A 322 -12.78 7.83 29.66
N THR A 323 -13.66 8.40 30.48
CA THR A 323 -15.08 8.03 30.48
C THR A 323 -15.74 8.31 29.13
N PRO A 324 -16.86 7.66 28.78
CA PRO A 324 -17.56 7.93 27.53
C PRO A 324 -17.87 9.41 27.29
N ASP A 325 -18.30 10.14 28.34
CA ASP A 325 -18.58 11.58 28.25
C ASP A 325 -17.31 12.41 27.94
N GLU A 326 -16.21 12.06 28.59
CA GLU A 326 -14.94 12.76 28.35
C GLU A 326 -14.41 12.48 26.93
N VAL A 327 -14.53 11.24 26.46
CA VAL A 327 -14.15 10.90 25.08
C VAL A 327 -15.03 11.62 24.08
N GLU A 328 -16.35 11.67 24.29
CA GLU A 328 -17.27 12.42 23.41
C GLU A 328 -16.92 13.91 23.39
N ARG A 329 -16.70 14.51 24.54
CA ARG A 329 -16.30 15.91 24.66
C ARG A 329 -15.04 16.23 23.84
N VAL A 330 -14.04 15.39 23.91
CA VAL A 330 -12.73 15.60 23.25
C VAL A 330 -12.78 15.20 21.78
N SER A 331 -13.28 14.00 21.47
CA SER A 331 -13.21 13.42 20.14
C SER A 331 -14.42 13.71 19.26
N GLY A 332 -15.56 14.01 19.86
CA GLY A 332 -16.84 14.15 19.17
C GLY A 332 -17.45 12.79 18.77
N VAL A 333 -16.90 11.68 19.24
CA VAL A 333 -17.51 10.35 19.07
C VAL A 333 -18.56 10.15 20.14
N PRO A 334 -19.85 9.93 19.80
CA PRO A 334 -20.90 9.73 20.79
C PRO A 334 -20.59 8.58 21.74
N GLY A 335 -20.82 8.78 23.06
CA GLY A 335 -20.54 7.76 24.08
C GLY A 335 -21.26 6.44 23.81
N GLU A 336 -22.50 6.48 23.33
CA GLU A 336 -23.26 5.28 22.94
C GLU A 336 -22.65 4.55 21.73
N GLN A 337 -22.04 5.28 20.78
CA GLN A 337 -21.31 4.65 19.67
C GLN A 337 -20.02 3.99 20.16
N LEU A 338 -19.35 4.61 21.12
CA LEU A 338 -18.14 4.06 21.70
C LEU A 338 -18.41 2.75 22.48
N LYS A 339 -19.56 2.66 23.15
CA LYS A 339 -19.99 1.48 23.89
C LYS A 339 -20.34 0.29 22.97
N ARG A 340 -20.90 0.54 21.81
CA ARG A 340 -21.27 -0.48 20.82
C ARG A 340 -20.06 -1.20 20.22
#